data_4dfbecd1605954b9137ff6424d08f734
#
_entry.id   4dfbecd1605954b9137ff6424d08f734
#
_cell.length_a   1.000
_cell.length_b   1.000
_cell.length_c   1.000
_cell.angle_alpha   90.00
_cell.angle_beta   90.00
_cell.angle_gamma   90.00
#
_symmetry.space_group_name_H-M   'P 1'
#
loop_
_entity.id
_entity.type
_entity.pdbx_description
1 polymer ?
#
loop_
_entity_poly.entity_id
_entity_poly.type
_entity_poly.pdbx_seq_one_letter_code
_entity_poly.pdbx_strand_id
1 'polypeptide(L)'
;AALALGAALGETAIPLSTVAKTAANQIFGAGYPVDAIDAGIVWNYRLARAAVAACCGVALALSGVVLQALLRNALADPYILGISAGASTGAVAVAILGLGAGLVSLSMGAFAGALLAFGVVALLARAAGSGAGAIILAGIAGSQLFNAITSFIVARSANAEQARGIMFWLLGNLSGARWPDVTLALPVVVLGAVVCLWQ
;
A
#
# COMPACT_ATOMS: atom_id res chain seq x y z
N ALA A 1 6.03 -3.19 20.49
CA ALA A 1 4.85 -3.87 21.07
C ALA A 1 3.85 -4.29 19.99
N ALA A 2 3.29 -3.37 19.18
CA ALA A 2 2.25 -3.66 18.17
C ALA A 2 2.67 -4.71 17.11
N LEU A 3 3.90 -4.64 16.59
CA LEU A 3 4.44 -5.62 15.63
C LEU A 3 4.52 -7.03 16.23
N ALA A 4 4.92 -7.15 17.49
CA ALA A 4 5.02 -8.44 18.17
C ALA A 4 3.62 -9.03 18.44
N LEU A 5 2.66 -8.21 18.83
CA LEU A 5 1.27 -8.62 18.99
C LEU A 5 0.65 -9.05 17.65
N GLY A 6 0.85 -8.28 16.59
CA GLY A 6 0.37 -8.63 15.25
C GLY A 6 1.01 -9.91 14.69
N ALA A 7 2.23 -10.25 15.11
CA ALA A 7 2.87 -11.51 14.75
C ALA A 7 2.40 -12.70 15.60
N ALA A 8 1.95 -12.47 16.84
CA ALA A 8 1.44 -13.54 17.72
C ALA A 8 -0.02 -13.90 17.41
N LEU A 9 -0.84 -12.92 17.05
CA LEU A 9 -2.25 -13.11 16.75
C LEU A 9 -2.47 -13.59 15.31
N GLY A 10 -3.32 -14.60 15.12
CA GLY A 10 -3.68 -15.16 13.83
C GLY A 10 -4.50 -16.42 14.01
N GLU A 11 -4.82 -17.14 12.92
CA GLU A 11 -5.60 -18.38 12.95
C GLU A 11 -5.00 -19.44 13.89
N THR A 12 -3.68 -19.51 13.97
CA THR A 12 -2.96 -20.35 14.94
C THR A 12 -2.38 -19.46 16.01
N ALA A 13 -2.69 -19.68 17.28
CA ALA A 13 -2.11 -18.96 18.40
C ALA A 13 -0.65 -19.39 18.58
N ILE A 14 0.29 -18.47 18.32
CA ILE A 14 1.72 -18.70 18.53
C ILE A 14 2.15 -17.84 19.72
N PRO A 15 2.80 -18.44 20.75
CA PRO A 15 3.24 -17.70 21.92
C PRO A 15 4.22 -16.57 21.58
N LEU A 16 4.11 -15.45 22.25
CA LEU A 16 5.04 -14.32 22.09
C LEU A 16 6.50 -14.69 22.29
N SER A 17 6.76 -15.68 23.16
CA SER A 17 8.09 -16.24 23.37
C SER A 17 8.65 -16.89 22.10
N THR A 18 7.82 -17.61 21.34
CA THR A 18 8.18 -18.22 20.05
C THR A 18 8.46 -17.13 19.00
N VAL A 19 7.63 -16.09 18.96
CA VAL A 19 7.86 -14.93 18.06
C VAL A 19 9.20 -14.26 18.37
N ALA A 20 9.49 -14.00 19.67
CA ALA A 20 10.75 -13.38 20.08
C ALA A 20 11.97 -14.26 19.77
N LYS A 21 11.90 -15.57 20.05
CA LYS A 21 12.98 -16.53 19.75
C LYS A 21 13.22 -16.63 18.24
N THR A 22 12.16 -16.71 17.43
CA THR A 22 12.26 -16.74 15.96
C THR A 22 12.93 -15.46 15.44
N ALA A 23 12.50 -14.31 15.91
CA ALA A 23 13.12 -13.03 15.52
C ALA A 23 14.60 -12.96 15.94
N ALA A 24 14.93 -13.39 17.16
CA ALA A 24 16.31 -13.43 17.64
C ALA A 24 17.20 -14.40 16.83
N ASN A 25 16.65 -15.57 16.45
CA ASN A 25 17.37 -16.52 15.61
C ASN A 25 17.67 -15.95 14.23
N GLN A 26 16.70 -15.28 13.61
CA GLN A 26 16.83 -14.77 12.26
C GLN A 26 17.67 -13.48 12.15
N ILE A 27 17.61 -12.63 13.18
CA ILE A 27 18.34 -11.34 13.19
C ILE A 27 19.75 -11.49 13.76
N PHE A 28 19.88 -12.26 14.85
CA PHE A 28 21.12 -12.35 15.61
C PHE A 28 21.78 -13.72 15.58
N GLY A 29 21.19 -14.74 14.93
CA GLY A 29 21.72 -16.09 14.90
C GLY A 29 21.74 -16.78 16.27
N ALA A 30 20.79 -16.47 17.17
CA ALA A 30 20.84 -16.85 18.58
C ALA A 30 20.70 -18.36 18.87
N GLY A 31 20.18 -19.16 17.91
CA GLY A 31 20.12 -20.62 18.05
C GLY A 31 19.09 -21.15 19.05
N TYR A 32 18.06 -20.39 19.41
CA TYR A 32 17.00 -20.87 20.31
C TYR A 32 16.21 -22.02 19.70
N PRO A 33 15.83 -23.03 20.49
CA PRO A 33 14.97 -24.10 20.01
C PRO A 33 13.56 -23.57 19.73
N VAL A 34 13.13 -23.69 18.46
CA VAL A 34 11.80 -23.29 17.98
C VAL A 34 11.34 -24.32 16.97
N ASP A 35 10.06 -24.66 16.97
CA ASP A 35 9.47 -25.50 15.92
C ASP A 35 9.66 -24.86 14.55
N ALA A 36 10.08 -25.66 13.57
CA ALA A 36 10.42 -25.15 12.23
C ALA A 36 9.18 -24.60 11.48
N ILE A 37 7.99 -25.17 11.73
CA ILE A 37 6.74 -24.73 11.12
C ILE A 37 6.34 -23.37 11.71
N ASP A 38 6.35 -23.26 13.04
CA ASP A 38 6.05 -22.00 13.73
C ASP A 38 7.02 -20.90 13.35
N ALA A 39 8.33 -21.21 13.30
CA ALA A 39 9.35 -20.28 12.87
C ALA A 39 9.10 -19.79 11.43
N GLY A 40 8.74 -20.69 10.51
CA GLY A 40 8.40 -20.36 9.13
C GLY A 40 7.16 -19.46 9.04
N ILE A 41 6.11 -19.76 9.79
CA ILE A 41 4.88 -18.97 9.83
C ILE A 41 5.16 -17.56 10.37
N VAL A 42 5.87 -17.48 11.49
CA VAL A 42 6.20 -16.20 12.14
C VAL A 42 7.06 -15.33 11.24
N TRP A 43 8.16 -15.88 10.72
CA TRP A 43 9.13 -15.09 9.96
C TRP A 43 8.62 -14.70 8.59
N ASN A 44 8.20 -15.69 7.76
CA ASN A 44 7.90 -15.44 6.35
C ASN A 44 6.54 -14.79 6.09
N TYR A 45 5.60 -14.94 7.02
CA TYR A 45 4.23 -14.45 6.81
C TYR A 45 3.84 -13.35 7.80
N ARG A 46 3.94 -13.61 9.11
CA ARG A 46 3.38 -12.72 10.11
C ARG A 46 4.24 -11.47 10.33
N LEU A 47 5.56 -11.65 10.50
CA LEU A 47 6.47 -10.51 10.68
C LEU A 47 6.61 -9.69 9.41
N ALA A 48 6.71 -10.32 8.24
CA ALA A 48 6.75 -9.61 6.98
C ALA A 48 5.48 -8.75 6.77
N ARG A 49 4.30 -9.34 7.01
CA ARG A 49 3.02 -8.63 6.94
C ARG A 49 2.95 -7.47 7.93
N ALA A 50 3.34 -7.68 9.17
CA ALA A 50 3.35 -6.65 10.20
C ALA A 50 4.31 -5.50 9.86
N ALA A 51 5.48 -5.82 9.29
CA ALA A 51 6.45 -4.83 8.84
C ALA A 51 5.91 -3.99 7.67
N VAL A 52 5.30 -4.61 6.65
CA VAL A 52 4.64 -3.88 5.55
C VAL A 52 3.51 -2.99 6.08
N ALA A 53 2.68 -3.51 7.02
CA ALA A 53 1.62 -2.73 7.65
C ALA A 53 2.18 -1.49 8.37
N ALA A 54 3.30 -1.64 9.07
CA ALA A 54 3.97 -0.51 9.72
C ALA A 54 4.48 0.51 8.71
N CYS A 55 5.12 0.07 7.62
CA CYS A 55 5.56 0.94 6.54
C CYS A 55 4.38 1.71 5.92
N CYS A 56 3.28 1.03 5.62
CA CYS A 56 2.06 1.65 5.09
C CYS A 56 1.50 2.68 6.07
N GLY A 57 1.42 2.35 7.37
CA GLY A 57 0.92 3.27 8.39
C GLY A 57 1.77 4.53 8.52
N VAL A 58 3.09 4.39 8.53
CA VAL A 58 4.02 5.54 8.56
C VAL A 58 3.89 6.38 7.29
N ALA A 59 3.82 5.76 6.11
CA ALA A 59 3.66 6.47 4.85
C ALA A 59 2.34 7.27 4.81
N LEU A 60 1.24 6.67 5.25
CA LEU A 60 -0.07 7.35 5.33
C LEU A 60 -0.05 8.49 6.35
N ALA A 61 0.56 8.30 7.51
CA ALA A 61 0.69 9.35 8.52
C ALA A 61 1.51 10.55 7.98
N LEU A 62 2.65 10.30 7.36
CA LEU A 62 3.48 11.35 6.74
C LEU A 62 2.71 12.10 5.64
N SER A 63 2.05 11.37 4.76
CA SER A 63 1.23 11.96 3.68
C SER A 63 0.09 12.80 4.25
N GLY A 64 -0.54 12.33 5.33
CA GLY A 64 -1.60 13.06 6.04
C GLY A 64 -1.08 14.37 6.60
N VAL A 65 0.03 14.36 7.34
CA VAL A 65 0.64 15.58 7.91
C VAL A 65 1.00 16.58 6.83
N VAL A 66 1.64 16.13 5.75
CA VAL A 66 2.02 17.02 4.62
C VAL A 66 0.78 17.65 3.98
N LEU A 67 -0.26 16.86 3.75
CA LEU A 67 -1.48 17.36 3.11
C LEU A 67 -2.26 18.32 4.02
N GLN A 68 -2.33 18.01 5.31
CA GLN A 68 -2.95 18.88 6.32
C GLN A 68 -2.24 20.23 6.40
N ALA A 69 -0.91 20.24 6.37
CA ALA A 69 -0.11 21.44 6.34
C ALA A 69 -0.32 22.25 5.03
N LEU A 70 -0.29 21.56 3.88
CA LEU A 70 -0.47 22.15 2.56
C LEU A 70 -1.85 22.82 2.40
N LEU A 71 -2.91 22.14 2.83
CA LEU A 71 -4.28 22.64 2.73
C LEU A 71 -4.70 23.52 3.92
N ARG A 72 -3.84 23.64 4.93
CA ARG A 72 -4.12 24.31 6.22
C ARG A 72 -5.44 23.83 6.82
N ASN A 73 -5.68 22.54 6.74
CA ASN A 73 -6.90 21.89 7.19
C ASN A 73 -6.58 20.57 7.89
N ALA A 74 -6.83 20.48 9.19
CA ALA A 74 -6.59 19.31 10.00
C ALA A 74 -7.42 18.07 9.59
N LEU A 75 -8.49 18.27 8.81
CA LEU A 75 -9.35 17.20 8.30
C LEU A 75 -8.95 16.71 6.90
N ALA A 76 -7.84 17.22 6.36
CA ALA A 76 -7.36 16.79 5.05
C ALA A 76 -6.85 15.34 5.10
N ASP A 77 -7.23 14.55 4.09
CA ASP A 77 -6.93 13.13 3.96
C ASP A 77 -6.21 12.89 2.62
N PRO A 78 -5.10 12.13 2.58
CA PRO A 78 -4.37 11.78 1.35
C PRO A 78 -5.24 11.13 0.26
N TYR A 79 -6.32 10.44 0.63
CA TYR A 79 -7.26 9.83 -0.32
C TYR A 79 -7.96 10.85 -1.22
N ILE A 80 -8.09 12.11 -0.78
CA ILE A 80 -8.72 13.19 -1.57
C ILE A 80 -7.98 13.41 -2.91
N LEU A 81 -6.68 13.10 -2.99
CA LEU A 81 -5.89 13.30 -4.22
C LEU A 81 -6.13 12.25 -5.31
N GLY A 82 -7.07 11.32 -5.12
CA GLY A 82 -7.39 10.31 -6.13
C GLY A 82 -6.32 9.25 -6.36
N ILE A 83 -5.26 9.24 -5.56
CA ILE A 83 -4.10 8.34 -5.69
C ILE A 83 -4.54 6.88 -5.58
N SER A 84 -5.45 6.58 -4.64
CA SER A 84 -5.99 5.22 -4.46
C SER A 84 -6.79 4.75 -5.68
N ALA A 85 -7.62 5.61 -6.26
CA ALA A 85 -8.37 5.29 -7.47
C ALA A 85 -7.44 5.01 -8.66
N GLY A 86 -6.38 5.83 -8.80
CA GLY A 86 -5.34 5.59 -9.81
C GLY A 86 -4.58 4.28 -9.58
N ALA A 87 -4.23 3.97 -8.33
CA ALA A 87 -3.60 2.69 -7.98
C ALA A 87 -4.49 1.51 -8.37
N SER A 88 -5.79 1.59 -8.08
CA SER A 88 -6.77 0.58 -8.49
C SER A 88 -6.82 0.40 -10.00
N THR A 89 -6.85 1.51 -10.74
CA THR A 89 -6.84 1.48 -12.23
C THR A 89 -5.57 0.81 -12.76
N GLY A 90 -4.40 1.17 -12.22
CA GLY A 90 -3.13 0.60 -12.66
C GLY A 90 -3.01 -0.90 -12.37
N ALA A 91 -3.43 -1.36 -11.19
CA ALA A 91 -3.47 -2.77 -10.86
C ALA A 91 -4.43 -3.56 -11.77
N VAL A 92 -5.64 -3.01 -11.99
CA VAL A 92 -6.65 -3.61 -12.87
C VAL A 92 -6.15 -3.68 -14.31
N ALA A 93 -5.46 -2.65 -14.80
CA ALA A 93 -4.86 -2.66 -16.12
C ALA A 93 -3.81 -3.77 -16.29
N VAL A 94 -2.97 -4.00 -15.30
CA VAL A 94 -2.03 -5.13 -15.30
C VAL A 94 -2.76 -6.47 -15.23
N ALA A 95 -3.72 -6.62 -14.31
CA ALA A 95 -4.40 -7.89 -14.06
C ALA A 95 -5.28 -8.35 -15.23
N ILE A 96 -6.01 -7.43 -15.85
CA ILE A 96 -7.06 -7.74 -16.84
C ILE A 96 -6.57 -7.51 -18.25
N LEU A 97 -5.92 -6.36 -18.53
CA LEU A 97 -5.40 -6.06 -19.87
C LEU A 97 -4.04 -6.69 -20.15
N GLY A 98 -3.40 -7.33 -19.16
CA GLY A 98 -2.12 -7.97 -19.31
C GLY A 98 -0.97 -6.98 -19.58
N LEU A 99 -1.09 -5.73 -19.15
CA LEU A 99 -0.05 -4.74 -19.38
C LEU A 99 1.27 -5.18 -18.74
N GLY A 100 2.33 -5.13 -19.54
CA GLY A 100 3.65 -5.59 -19.12
C GLY A 100 3.94 -7.07 -19.34
N ALA A 101 3.03 -7.81 -20.02
CA ALA A 101 3.25 -9.19 -20.49
C ALA A 101 3.81 -10.14 -19.39
N GLY A 102 3.34 -9.99 -18.15
CA GLY A 102 3.77 -10.78 -17.00
C GLY A 102 5.05 -10.29 -16.30
N LEU A 103 5.74 -9.29 -16.84
CA LEU A 103 6.94 -8.69 -16.23
C LEU A 103 6.59 -7.64 -15.17
N VAL A 104 5.39 -7.08 -15.23
CA VAL A 104 4.90 -6.04 -14.30
C VAL A 104 4.01 -6.68 -13.24
N SER A 105 4.36 -6.51 -11.96
CA SER A 105 3.53 -6.95 -10.86
C SER A 105 2.31 -6.03 -10.66
N LEU A 106 1.28 -6.56 -9.97
CA LEU A 106 0.11 -5.74 -9.59
C LEU A 106 0.51 -4.49 -8.79
N SER A 107 1.50 -4.63 -7.90
CA SER A 107 2.01 -3.52 -7.08
C SER A 107 2.71 -2.46 -7.93
N MET A 108 3.48 -2.87 -8.95
CA MET A 108 4.10 -1.93 -9.89
C MET A 108 3.04 -1.19 -10.73
N GLY A 109 2.03 -1.92 -11.21
CA GLY A 109 0.89 -1.33 -11.90
C GLY A 109 0.14 -0.32 -11.02
N ALA A 110 -0.14 -0.70 -9.78
CA ALA A 110 -0.78 0.18 -8.81
C ALA A 110 0.06 1.45 -8.55
N PHE A 111 1.36 1.31 -8.37
CA PHE A 111 2.25 2.45 -8.15
C PHE A 111 2.29 3.40 -9.35
N ALA A 112 2.42 2.86 -10.56
CA ALA A 112 2.39 3.64 -11.79
C ALA A 112 1.04 4.37 -11.97
N GLY A 113 -0.08 3.68 -11.71
CA GLY A 113 -1.41 4.27 -11.73
C GLY A 113 -1.61 5.37 -10.69
N ALA A 114 -1.06 5.19 -9.47
CA ALA A 114 -1.06 6.20 -8.42
C ALA A 114 -0.30 7.47 -8.84
N LEU A 115 0.90 7.32 -9.41
CA LEU A 115 1.69 8.44 -9.92
C LEU A 115 0.98 9.17 -11.05
N LEU A 116 0.36 8.44 -11.97
CA LEU A 116 -0.40 9.00 -13.09
C LEU A 116 -1.60 9.80 -12.58
N ALA A 117 -2.36 9.24 -11.62
CA ALA A 117 -3.49 9.93 -11.00
C ALA A 117 -3.05 11.21 -10.28
N PHE A 118 -1.97 11.13 -9.49
CA PHE A 118 -1.41 12.30 -8.84
C PHE A 118 -1.01 13.38 -9.84
N GLY A 119 -0.34 13.01 -10.93
CA GLY A 119 0.03 13.93 -12.02
C GLY A 119 -1.17 14.61 -12.65
N VAL A 120 -2.22 13.84 -12.99
CA VAL A 120 -3.47 14.37 -13.56
C VAL A 120 -4.14 15.34 -12.58
N VAL A 121 -4.27 14.96 -11.31
CA VAL A 121 -4.89 15.81 -10.28
C VAL A 121 -4.07 17.09 -10.07
N ALA A 122 -2.74 17.01 -10.04
CA ALA A 122 -1.87 18.16 -9.90
C ALA A 122 -2.01 19.15 -11.09
N LEU A 123 -2.10 18.63 -12.31
CA LEU A 123 -2.34 19.43 -13.51
C LEU A 123 -3.72 20.11 -13.47
N LEU A 124 -4.76 19.38 -13.11
CA LEU A 124 -6.12 19.92 -12.97
C LEU A 124 -6.19 21.01 -11.89
N ALA A 125 -5.60 20.76 -10.73
CA ALA A 125 -5.53 21.74 -9.65
C ALA A 125 -4.80 23.02 -10.06
N ARG A 126 -3.68 22.87 -10.78
CA ARG A 126 -2.93 24.01 -11.32
C ARG A 126 -3.75 24.81 -12.33
N ALA A 127 -4.46 24.16 -13.23
CA ALA A 127 -5.32 24.81 -14.21
C ALA A 127 -6.50 25.54 -13.56
N ALA A 128 -7.02 25.03 -12.43
CA ALA A 128 -8.14 25.61 -11.69
C ALA A 128 -7.70 26.73 -10.69
N GLY A 129 -6.41 27.08 -10.59
CA GLY A 129 -5.92 28.19 -9.78
C GLY A 129 -5.15 27.81 -8.50
N SER A 130 -4.84 26.53 -8.29
CA SER A 130 -3.95 26.02 -7.23
C SER A 130 -4.34 26.36 -5.77
N GLY A 131 -5.56 26.82 -5.50
CA GLY A 131 -6.08 26.98 -4.14
C GLY A 131 -6.51 25.65 -3.51
N ALA A 132 -6.69 25.61 -2.18
CA ALA A 132 -7.13 24.39 -1.47
C ALA A 132 -8.42 23.81 -2.06
N GLY A 133 -9.40 24.65 -2.41
CA GLY A 133 -10.63 24.22 -3.08
C GLY A 133 -10.39 23.61 -4.46
N ALA A 134 -9.48 24.16 -5.24
CA ALA A 134 -9.10 23.64 -6.55
C ALA A 134 -8.45 22.25 -6.44
N ILE A 135 -7.57 22.06 -5.44
CA ILE A 135 -6.94 20.75 -5.17
C ILE A 135 -7.98 19.71 -4.80
N ILE A 136 -8.92 20.04 -3.90
CA ILE A 136 -9.98 19.13 -3.47
C ILE A 136 -10.89 18.75 -4.64
N LEU A 137 -11.36 19.73 -5.42
CA LEU A 137 -12.23 19.48 -6.59
C LEU A 137 -11.52 18.67 -7.67
N ALA A 138 -10.25 18.98 -7.96
CA ALA A 138 -9.43 18.22 -8.89
C ALA A 138 -9.24 16.77 -8.42
N GLY A 139 -9.02 16.57 -7.12
CA GLY A 139 -8.87 15.24 -6.54
C GLY A 139 -10.16 14.42 -6.63
N ILE A 140 -11.31 15.02 -6.33
CA ILE A 140 -12.62 14.35 -6.49
C ILE A 140 -12.85 14.00 -7.96
N ALA A 141 -12.65 14.93 -8.88
CA ALA A 141 -12.81 14.69 -10.31
C ALA A 141 -11.87 13.59 -10.83
N GLY A 142 -10.60 13.64 -10.40
CA GLY A 142 -9.62 12.60 -10.71
C GLY A 142 -10.02 11.23 -10.16
N SER A 143 -10.46 11.16 -8.90
CA SER A 143 -10.95 9.90 -8.30
C SER A 143 -12.10 9.30 -9.10
N GLN A 144 -13.08 10.10 -9.50
CA GLN A 144 -14.21 9.63 -10.27
C GLN A 144 -13.82 9.18 -11.69
N LEU A 145 -12.87 9.90 -12.32
CA LEU A 145 -12.33 9.49 -13.60
C LEU A 145 -11.66 8.12 -13.53
N PHE A 146 -10.74 7.93 -12.59
CA PHE A 146 -10.02 6.66 -12.43
C PHE A 146 -10.94 5.51 -11.99
N ASN A 147 -11.91 5.77 -11.10
CA ASN A 147 -12.91 4.78 -10.73
C ASN A 147 -13.78 4.37 -11.93
N ALA A 148 -14.17 5.31 -12.79
CA ALA A 148 -14.90 5.01 -14.02
C ALA A 148 -14.06 4.16 -14.99
N ILE A 149 -12.77 4.48 -15.16
CA ILE A 149 -11.84 3.69 -15.98
C ILE A 149 -11.72 2.27 -15.41
N THR A 150 -11.51 2.13 -14.10
CA THR A 150 -11.46 0.82 -13.43
C THR A 150 -12.71 0.00 -13.69
N SER A 151 -13.88 0.59 -13.46
CA SER A 151 -15.17 -0.06 -13.70
C SER A 151 -15.37 -0.45 -15.15
N PHE A 152 -14.96 0.41 -16.07
CA PHE A 152 -15.04 0.13 -17.51
C PHE A 152 -14.15 -1.05 -17.91
N ILE A 153 -12.89 -1.09 -17.45
CA ILE A 153 -11.98 -2.20 -17.75
C ILE A 153 -12.55 -3.51 -17.20
N VAL A 154 -13.03 -3.52 -15.95
CA VAL A 154 -13.60 -4.72 -15.32
C VAL A 154 -14.84 -5.18 -16.09
N ALA A 155 -15.76 -4.27 -16.39
CA ALA A 155 -17.02 -4.63 -17.08
C ALA A 155 -16.82 -5.10 -18.53
N ARG A 156 -15.81 -4.55 -19.23
CA ARG A 156 -15.63 -4.80 -20.66
C ARG A 156 -14.67 -5.94 -20.96
N SER A 157 -13.64 -6.13 -20.14
CA SER A 157 -12.48 -6.95 -20.48
C SER A 157 -12.25 -8.13 -19.52
N ALA A 158 -12.82 -8.13 -18.31
CA ALA A 158 -12.63 -9.20 -17.36
C ALA A 158 -13.53 -10.39 -17.65
N ASN A 159 -12.97 -11.61 -17.52
CA ASN A 159 -13.79 -12.79 -17.32
C ASN A 159 -14.25 -12.88 -15.85
N ALA A 160 -15.19 -13.81 -15.55
CA ALA A 160 -15.77 -13.94 -14.21
C ALA A 160 -14.74 -14.25 -13.11
N GLU A 161 -13.68 -14.98 -13.45
CA GLU A 161 -12.61 -15.34 -12.52
C GLU A 161 -11.68 -14.13 -12.24
N GLN A 162 -11.27 -13.45 -13.30
CA GLN A 162 -10.46 -12.21 -13.19
C GLN A 162 -11.22 -11.12 -12.41
N ALA A 163 -12.50 -10.91 -12.72
CA ALA A 163 -13.32 -9.94 -12.00
C ALA A 163 -13.38 -10.26 -10.50
N ARG A 164 -13.57 -11.53 -10.14
CA ARG A 164 -13.61 -11.96 -8.75
C ARG A 164 -12.25 -11.77 -8.06
N GLY A 165 -11.15 -12.19 -8.69
CA GLY A 165 -9.80 -12.04 -8.16
C GLY A 165 -9.44 -10.57 -7.90
N ILE A 166 -9.74 -9.69 -8.87
CA ILE A 166 -9.43 -8.26 -8.72
C ILE A 166 -10.32 -7.58 -7.68
N MET A 167 -11.58 -7.98 -7.53
CA MET A 167 -12.44 -7.47 -6.47
C MET A 167 -11.89 -7.79 -5.08
N PHE A 168 -11.40 -9.01 -4.84
CA PHE A 168 -10.73 -9.36 -3.59
C PHE A 168 -9.45 -8.53 -3.36
N TRP A 169 -8.69 -8.25 -4.43
CA TRP A 169 -7.50 -7.42 -4.32
C TRP A 169 -7.87 -5.96 -3.99
N LEU A 170 -8.92 -5.42 -4.61
CA LEU A 170 -9.40 -4.05 -4.37
C LEU A 170 -9.97 -3.83 -2.96
N LEU A 171 -10.47 -4.87 -2.30
CA LEU A 171 -10.86 -4.80 -0.89
C LEU A 171 -9.68 -4.47 0.04
N GLY A 172 -8.47 -4.73 -0.42
CA GLY A 172 -7.24 -4.44 0.30
C GLY A 172 -6.94 -5.46 1.39
N ASN A 173 -5.84 -6.14 1.24
CA ASN A 173 -5.30 -7.04 2.28
C ASN A 173 -3.79 -7.14 2.15
N LEU A 174 -3.15 -7.55 3.23
CA LEU A 174 -1.70 -7.78 3.28
C LEU A 174 -1.34 -9.26 3.32
N SER A 175 -2.26 -10.17 2.97
CA SER A 175 -2.04 -11.61 3.05
C SER A 175 -0.90 -12.10 2.15
N GLY A 176 -0.69 -11.43 1.02
CA GLY A 176 0.40 -11.69 0.08
C GLY A 176 1.73 -11.05 0.45
N ALA A 177 1.78 -10.18 1.47
CA ALA A 177 2.99 -9.44 1.83
C ALA A 177 4.14 -10.38 2.28
N ARG A 178 5.34 -10.10 1.77
CA ARG A 178 6.58 -10.86 1.99
C ARG A 178 7.75 -9.90 2.25
N TRP A 179 8.89 -10.44 2.65
CA TRP A 179 10.10 -9.66 2.90
C TRP A 179 10.58 -8.80 1.72
N PRO A 180 10.49 -9.24 0.45
CA PRO A 180 10.79 -8.36 -0.68
C PRO A 180 9.96 -7.07 -0.70
N ASP A 181 8.71 -7.13 -0.27
CA ASP A 181 7.86 -5.93 -0.19
C ASP A 181 8.34 -4.98 0.92
N VAL A 182 8.81 -5.52 2.04
CA VAL A 182 9.43 -4.72 3.12
C VAL A 182 10.69 -4.04 2.64
N THR A 183 11.56 -4.76 1.91
CA THR A 183 12.82 -4.20 1.39
C THR A 183 12.61 -3.09 0.36
N LEU A 184 11.47 -3.08 -0.33
CA LEU A 184 11.07 -1.99 -1.22
C LEU A 184 10.40 -0.84 -0.46
N ALA A 185 9.48 -1.14 0.46
CA ALA A 185 8.69 -0.13 1.15
C ALA A 185 9.52 0.66 2.18
N LEU A 186 10.37 -0.02 2.95
CA LEU A 186 11.12 0.59 4.04
C LEU A 186 12.04 1.75 3.60
N PRO A 187 12.89 1.61 2.55
CA PRO A 187 13.71 2.71 2.08
C PRO A 187 12.89 3.93 1.60
N VAL A 188 11.78 3.68 0.91
CA VAL A 188 10.89 4.75 0.43
C VAL A 188 10.29 5.52 1.60
N VAL A 189 9.81 4.81 2.62
CA VAL A 189 9.23 5.42 3.82
C VAL A 189 10.27 6.20 4.62
N VAL A 190 11.46 5.63 4.81
CA VAL A 190 12.57 6.29 5.52
C VAL A 190 13.00 7.54 4.77
N LEU A 191 13.17 7.46 3.45
CA LEU A 191 13.53 8.62 2.62
C LEU A 191 12.46 9.71 2.71
N GLY A 192 11.18 9.34 2.61
CA GLY A 192 10.05 10.26 2.78
C GLY A 192 10.07 10.94 4.15
N ALA A 193 10.28 10.17 5.21
CA ALA A 193 10.39 10.70 6.58
C ALA A 193 11.56 11.68 6.73
N VAL A 194 12.74 11.32 6.21
CA VAL A 194 13.92 12.20 6.24
C VAL A 194 13.66 13.52 5.50
N VAL A 195 13.06 13.45 4.31
CA VAL A 195 12.72 14.66 3.53
C VAL A 195 11.72 15.54 4.30
N CYS A 196 10.68 14.93 4.91
CA CYS A 196 9.70 15.68 5.69
C CYS A 196 10.28 16.30 6.97
N LEU A 197 11.29 15.66 7.59
CA LEU A 197 11.93 16.19 8.80
C LEU A 197 12.99 17.26 8.52
N TRP A 198 13.48 17.32 7.29
CA TRP A 198 14.50 18.30 6.89
C TRP A 198 13.89 19.66 6.52
N GLN A 199 12.60 19.73 6.26
CA GLN A 199 11.88 20.97 5.92
C GLN A 199 11.22 21.61 7.14
#